data_26e88c96cca783293650b67247f8b5b1
#
_entry.id   26e88c96cca783293650b67247f8b5b1
#
_cell.length_a   1.000
_cell.length_b   1.000
_cell.length_c   1.000
_cell.angle_alpha   90.00
_cell.angle_beta   90.00
_cell.angle_gamma   90.00
#
_symmetry.space_group_name_H-M   'P 1'
#
loop_
_entity.id
_entity.type
_entity.pdbx_description
1 polymer ?
#
loop_
_entity_poly.entity_id
_entity_poly.type
_entity_poly.pdbx_seq_one_letter_code
_entity_poly.pdbx_strand_id
1 'polypeptide(L)'
;MKKFIRNISALSICATLILSSCSAALESNHEYPEGYAAVSPVTEFSVTEDSTEFMGNTGEVTLESGDTYAVVRVKGYGDIKIKLFPEAAPYAVQNFIDLAKSGYYDGKTLHRVVSEFMIQGGSPNGDGAGGSDSNGGEFKCEINTKMRHYYGALCYASAMGSNSCQFYIVNEKNPASDPAVQYEMYASYYRSSSEEYTKMQSDYEEGSYEYEFLQNYAEYYGNAADGLEAMYNTMSEQVKTNYAEVGGVPFLDGGYVVFGQTVEGFEVIDKISAVDVTMNGAGEESSPVKEITIEKVVIRIAE
;
A
#
# COMPACT_ATOMS: atom_id res chain seq x y z
N MET A 1 18.84 16.50 19.71
CA MET A 1 19.39 15.76 18.57
C MET A 1 19.41 14.24 18.76
N LYS A 2 19.96 13.64 19.83
CA LYS A 2 20.02 12.17 20.00
C LYS A 2 18.67 11.45 20.27
N LYS A 3 17.61 12.14 20.73
CA LYS A 3 16.26 11.57 20.91
C LYS A 3 15.40 11.63 19.62
N PHE A 4 15.71 12.57 18.73
CA PHE A 4 15.03 12.73 17.44
C PHE A 4 15.44 11.62 16.45
N ILE A 5 16.70 11.19 16.49
CA ILE A 5 17.24 10.13 15.64
C ILE A 5 16.67 8.74 15.99
N ARG A 6 16.18 8.53 17.22
CA ARG A 6 15.60 7.23 17.64
C ARG A 6 14.21 6.95 17.07
N ASN A 7 13.45 7.97 16.68
CA ASN A 7 12.14 7.81 16.02
C ASN A 7 12.25 7.74 14.49
N ILE A 8 13.38 8.23 13.91
CA ILE A 8 13.64 8.11 12.46
C ILE A 8 14.08 6.69 12.09
N SER A 9 14.69 5.93 13.01
CA SER A 9 15.10 4.55 12.75
C SER A 9 13.93 3.58 12.51
N ALA A 10 12.74 3.90 12.97
CA ALA A 10 11.55 3.07 12.70
C ALA A 10 11.04 3.19 11.25
N LEU A 11 11.26 4.34 10.60
CA LEU A 11 10.93 4.53 9.19
C LEU A 11 11.97 3.92 8.23
N SER A 12 13.23 3.85 8.66
CA SER A 12 14.31 3.23 7.86
C SER A 12 14.17 1.70 7.75
N ILE A 13 13.38 1.07 8.62
CA ILE A 13 13.17 -0.39 8.62
C ILE A 13 12.19 -0.85 7.52
N CYS A 14 11.36 0.06 6.98
CA CYS A 14 10.52 -0.27 5.81
C CYS A 14 11.32 -0.46 4.50
N ALA A 15 12.55 0.03 4.42
CA ALA A 15 13.35 0.05 3.19
C ALA A 15 14.37 -1.10 3.06
N THR A 16 14.55 -1.97 4.06
CA THR A 16 15.67 -2.93 4.07
C THR A 16 15.29 -4.41 3.94
N LEU A 17 14.18 -4.75 3.32
CA LEU A 17 13.97 -6.13 2.92
C LEU A 17 13.68 -6.15 1.44
N ILE A 18 14.68 -6.42 0.62
CA ILE A 18 14.53 -7.23 -0.61
C ILE A 18 15.83 -7.29 -1.39
N LEU A 19 16.23 -8.47 -1.73
CA LEU A 19 16.79 -8.85 -3.04
C LEU A 19 16.76 -10.38 -3.12
N SER A 20 15.77 -10.91 -3.80
CA SER A 20 15.95 -12.10 -4.64
C SER A 20 14.72 -12.28 -5.52
N SER A 21 14.85 -11.89 -6.77
CA SER A 21 13.89 -12.20 -7.83
C SER A 21 14.10 -13.66 -8.28
N CYS A 22 13.03 -14.44 -8.31
CA CYS A 22 12.94 -15.62 -9.14
C CYS A 22 11.64 -15.54 -9.92
N SER A 23 11.76 -15.24 -11.21
CA SER A 23 10.66 -15.22 -12.16
C SER A 23 10.27 -16.64 -12.55
N ALA A 24 9.03 -17.02 -12.29
CA ALA A 24 8.36 -18.10 -12.98
C ALA A 24 7.04 -17.56 -13.51
N ALA A 25 6.95 -17.39 -14.81
CA ALA A 25 5.73 -16.97 -15.49
C ALA A 25 4.65 -18.04 -15.27
N LEU A 26 3.54 -17.64 -14.67
CA LEU A 26 2.31 -18.39 -14.65
C LEU A 26 1.49 -17.97 -15.89
N GLU A 27 1.27 -18.90 -16.82
CA GLU A 27 0.31 -18.70 -17.91
C GLU A 27 -1.07 -18.54 -17.30
N SER A 28 -1.60 -17.33 -17.28
CA SER A 28 -2.94 -17.03 -16.75
C SER A 28 -3.98 -17.16 -17.85
N ASN A 29 -4.72 -18.25 -17.85
CA ASN A 29 -5.99 -18.37 -18.59
C ASN A 29 -7.13 -17.81 -17.72
N HIS A 30 -7.19 -16.49 -17.55
CA HIS A 30 -8.30 -15.87 -16.83
C HIS A 30 -9.28 -15.20 -17.79
N GLU A 31 -10.54 -15.67 -17.78
CA GLU A 31 -11.65 -14.94 -18.39
C GLU A 31 -12.03 -13.78 -17.46
N TYR A 32 -11.84 -12.56 -17.94
CA TYR A 32 -12.32 -11.35 -17.26
C TYR A 32 -13.84 -11.24 -17.37
N PRO A 33 -14.50 -10.54 -16.43
CA PRO A 33 -15.90 -10.19 -16.62
C PRO A 33 -16.09 -9.44 -17.95
N GLU A 34 -17.22 -9.68 -18.61
CA GLU A 34 -17.55 -9.08 -19.89
C GLU A 34 -17.41 -7.54 -19.81
N GLY A 35 -16.55 -6.95 -20.62
CA GLY A 35 -16.27 -5.51 -20.61
C GLY A 35 -14.98 -5.08 -19.89
N TYR A 36 -14.25 -5.97 -19.24
CA TYR A 36 -12.98 -5.65 -18.58
C TYR A 36 -11.83 -5.75 -19.60
N ALA A 37 -11.26 -4.61 -19.96
CA ALA A 37 -10.04 -4.59 -20.78
C ALA A 37 -8.82 -4.82 -19.86
N ALA A 38 -7.94 -5.76 -20.24
CA ALA A 38 -6.69 -5.98 -19.51
C ALA A 38 -5.86 -4.70 -19.48
N VAL A 39 -5.44 -4.30 -18.29
CA VAL A 39 -4.61 -3.11 -18.07
C VAL A 39 -3.15 -3.54 -18.03
N SER A 40 -2.30 -2.85 -18.80
CA SER A 40 -0.85 -3.13 -18.79
C SER A 40 -0.20 -2.66 -17.50
N PRO A 41 0.88 -3.35 -17.04
CA PRO A 41 1.66 -2.92 -15.89
C PRO A 41 2.12 -1.47 -16.02
N VAL A 42 2.02 -0.72 -14.93
CA VAL A 42 2.55 0.65 -14.85
C VAL A 42 4.06 0.57 -14.66
N THR A 43 4.79 1.09 -15.62
CA THR A 43 6.27 1.03 -15.65
C THR A 43 6.94 2.25 -15.03
N GLU A 44 6.18 3.32 -14.82
CA GLU A 44 6.66 4.58 -14.25
C GLU A 44 5.76 5.02 -13.11
N PHE A 45 6.35 5.68 -12.10
CA PHE A 45 5.58 6.33 -11.05
C PHE A 45 4.68 7.42 -11.67
N SER A 46 3.43 7.43 -11.28
CA SER A 46 2.46 8.41 -11.77
C SER A 46 1.62 8.98 -10.65
N VAL A 47 1.31 10.27 -10.76
CA VAL A 47 0.35 10.97 -9.90
C VAL A 47 -0.76 11.51 -10.79
N THR A 48 -2.00 11.11 -10.51
CA THR A 48 -3.17 11.62 -11.22
C THR A 48 -3.94 12.60 -10.35
N GLU A 49 -4.22 13.79 -10.90
CA GLU A 49 -5.18 14.74 -10.37
C GLU A 49 -6.50 14.51 -11.09
N ASP A 50 -7.43 13.87 -10.41
CA ASP A 50 -8.62 13.37 -11.05
C ASP A 50 -9.68 14.44 -11.28
N SER A 51 -10.60 14.15 -12.22
CA SER A 51 -11.74 15.01 -12.56
C SER A 51 -12.64 15.27 -11.33
N THR A 52 -13.44 16.33 -11.39
CA THR A 52 -14.32 16.78 -10.29
C THR A 52 -15.41 15.75 -9.90
N GLU A 53 -15.64 14.71 -10.70
CA GLU A 53 -16.69 13.72 -10.50
C GLU A 53 -16.25 12.54 -9.62
N PHE A 54 -14.99 12.13 -9.66
CA PHE A 54 -14.50 11.06 -8.79
C PHE A 54 -14.25 11.56 -7.36
N MET A 55 -14.91 10.96 -6.38
CA MET A 55 -14.84 11.38 -4.97
C MET A 55 -13.74 10.71 -4.16
N GLY A 56 -13.12 9.64 -4.69
CA GLY A 56 -12.12 8.87 -3.97
C GLY A 56 -12.70 8.14 -2.75
N ASN A 57 -11.87 7.99 -1.72
CA ASN A 57 -12.29 7.41 -0.44
C ASN A 57 -12.46 8.46 0.68
N THR A 58 -12.62 9.75 0.32
CA THR A 58 -12.89 10.81 1.29
C THR A 58 -14.39 10.90 1.57
N GLY A 59 -14.78 10.88 2.84
CA GLY A 59 -16.17 10.85 3.29
C GLY A 59 -16.66 9.42 3.56
N GLU A 60 -17.98 9.25 3.61
CA GLU A 60 -18.60 7.95 3.80
C GLU A 60 -18.54 7.14 2.50
N VAL A 61 -17.85 6.01 2.54
CA VAL A 61 -17.75 5.08 1.41
C VAL A 61 -18.78 3.97 1.57
N THR A 62 -19.69 3.86 0.59
CA THR A 62 -20.73 2.83 0.50
C THR A 62 -20.59 2.07 -0.80
N LEU A 63 -21.21 0.86 -0.87
CA LEU A 63 -21.35 0.12 -2.12
C LEU A 63 -22.60 0.56 -2.85
N GLU A 64 -22.43 0.88 -4.13
CA GLU A 64 -23.50 1.15 -5.06
C GLU A 64 -23.61 0.04 -6.10
N SER A 65 -24.77 -0.10 -6.76
CA SER A 65 -24.97 -1.09 -7.81
C SER A 65 -23.92 -0.93 -8.92
N GLY A 66 -23.23 -2.01 -9.24
CA GLY A 66 -22.14 -2.05 -10.22
C GLY A 66 -20.74 -1.92 -9.60
N ASP A 67 -20.62 -1.52 -8.34
CA ASP A 67 -19.31 -1.43 -7.67
C ASP A 67 -18.63 -2.79 -7.56
N THR A 68 -17.35 -2.83 -7.86
CA THR A 68 -16.51 -4.01 -7.59
C THR A 68 -16.02 -3.99 -6.15
N TYR A 69 -16.17 -5.09 -5.44
CA TYR A 69 -15.66 -5.23 -4.08
C TYR A 69 -15.02 -6.58 -3.81
N ALA A 70 -14.12 -6.61 -2.84
CA ALA A 70 -13.51 -7.82 -2.33
C ALA A 70 -14.09 -8.19 -0.96
N VAL A 71 -14.20 -9.49 -0.69
CA VAL A 71 -14.45 -10.04 0.64
C VAL A 71 -13.21 -10.83 1.04
N VAL A 72 -12.44 -10.29 1.96
CA VAL A 72 -11.27 -10.95 2.55
C VAL A 72 -11.75 -11.74 3.78
N ARG A 73 -11.82 -13.05 3.64
CA ARG A 73 -12.22 -13.94 4.73
C ARG A 73 -11.00 -14.34 5.55
N VAL A 74 -10.99 -13.97 6.82
CA VAL A 74 -9.88 -14.29 7.75
C VAL A 74 -10.34 -15.39 8.71
N LYS A 75 -9.64 -16.51 8.68
CA LYS A 75 -9.99 -17.71 9.44
C LYS A 75 -10.08 -17.43 10.93
N GLY A 76 -11.27 -17.65 11.49
CA GLY A 76 -11.54 -17.46 12.93
C GLY A 76 -11.76 -15.99 13.35
N TYR A 77 -11.64 -15.02 12.44
CA TYR A 77 -11.88 -13.59 12.72
C TYR A 77 -13.14 -13.06 12.06
N GLY A 78 -13.40 -13.42 10.81
CA GLY A 78 -14.56 -12.99 10.04
C GLY A 78 -14.21 -12.47 8.65
N ASP A 79 -15.14 -11.75 8.04
CA ASP A 79 -15.04 -11.20 6.69
C ASP A 79 -14.79 -9.69 6.77
N ILE A 80 -13.88 -9.18 5.93
CA ILE A 80 -13.65 -7.75 5.70
C ILE A 80 -14.12 -7.46 4.28
N LYS A 81 -15.13 -6.58 4.12
CA LYS A 81 -15.65 -6.19 2.82
C LYS A 81 -15.04 -4.86 2.40
N ILE A 82 -14.46 -4.80 1.21
CA ILE A 82 -13.64 -3.69 0.74
C ILE A 82 -14.11 -3.29 -0.65
N LYS A 83 -14.60 -2.06 -0.82
CA LYS A 83 -14.85 -1.45 -2.13
C LYS A 83 -13.51 -1.24 -2.84
N LEU A 84 -13.41 -1.59 -4.12
CA LEU A 84 -12.24 -1.37 -4.97
C LEU A 84 -12.49 -0.17 -5.88
N PHE A 85 -11.43 0.57 -6.20
CA PHE A 85 -11.49 1.81 -6.99
C PHE A 85 -10.65 1.68 -8.27
N PRO A 86 -11.17 0.98 -9.31
CA PRO A 86 -10.46 0.83 -10.57
C PRO A 86 -10.22 2.17 -11.30
N GLU A 87 -11.02 3.20 -11.00
CA GLU A 87 -10.84 4.55 -11.54
C GLU A 87 -9.58 5.22 -10.98
N ALA A 88 -9.21 4.90 -9.73
CA ALA A 88 -8.08 5.51 -9.05
C ALA A 88 -6.76 4.81 -9.36
N ALA A 89 -6.78 3.49 -9.43
CA ALA A 89 -5.59 2.66 -9.59
C ALA A 89 -5.94 1.41 -10.43
N PRO A 90 -6.12 1.56 -11.74
CA PRO A 90 -6.66 0.51 -12.60
C PRO A 90 -5.81 -0.76 -12.60
N TYR A 91 -4.49 -0.65 -12.71
CA TYR A 91 -3.63 -1.84 -12.71
C TYR A 91 -3.54 -2.48 -11.31
N ALA A 92 -3.44 -1.69 -10.26
CA ALA A 92 -3.41 -2.20 -8.89
C ALA A 92 -4.68 -3.01 -8.55
N VAL A 93 -5.86 -2.48 -8.91
CA VAL A 93 -7.13 -3.21 -8.74
C VAL A 93 -7.17 -4.47 -9.59
N GLN A 94 -6.76 -4.39 -10.86
CA GLN A 94 -6.70 -5.53 -11.77
C GLN A 94 -5.81 -6.64 -11.19
N ASN A 95 -4.59 -6.30 -10.79
CA ASN A 95 -3.64 -7.23 -10.19
C ASN A 95 -4.23 -7.94 -8.96
N PHE A 96 -4.87 -7.18 -8.05
CA PHE A 96 -5.49 -7.75 -6.87
C PHE A 96 -6.63 -8.72 -7.22
N ILE A 97 -7.46 -8.36 -8.20
CA ILE A 97 -8.56 -9.21 -8.69
C ILE A 97 -8.00 -10.51 -9.28
N ASP A 98 -6.96 -10.44 -10.10
CA ASP A 98 -6.39 -11.61 -10.76
C ASP A 98 -5.73 -12.56 -9.77
N LEU A 99 -4.97 -12.04 -8.83
CA LEU A 99 -4.40 -12.81 -7.74
C LEU A 99 -5.48 -13.45 -6.87
N ALA A 100 -6.56 -12.73 -6.55
CA ALA A 100 -7.69 -13.28 -5.80
C ALA A 100 -8.41 -14.39 -6.57
N LYS A 101 -8.70 -14.18 -7.86
CA LYS A 101 -9.39 -15.16 -8.73
C LYS A 101 -8.54 -16.42 -8.98
N SER A 102 -7.22 -16.28 -9.05
CA SER A 102 -6.30 -17.43 -9.15
C SER A 102 -6.21 -18.25 -7.86
N GLY A 103 -6.78 -17.75 -6.76
CA GLY A 103 -6.65 -18.37 -5.44
C GLY A 103 -5.27 -18.10 -4.80
N TYR A 104 -4.50 -17.13 -5.30
CA TYR A 104 -3.18 -16.82 -4.77
C TYR A 104 -3.20 -16.52 -3.28
N TYR A 105 -4.21 -15.78 -2.81
CA TYR A 105 -4.34 -15.38 -1.41
C TYR A 105 -4.87 -16.49 -0.49
N ASP A 106 -5.42 -17.57 -1.04
CA ASP A 106 -6.00 -18.66 -0.26
C ASP A 106 -4.90 -19.38 0.55
N GLY A 107 -5.03 -19.39 1.86
CA GLY A 107 -4.04 -19.95 2.78
C GLY A 107 -2.84 -19.05 3.06
N LYS A 108 -2.72 -17.87 2.46
CA LYS A 108 -1.68 -16.89 2.81
C LYS A 108 -1.93 -16.28 4.18
N THR A 109 -0.87 -15.73 4.77
CA THR A 109 -0.93 -15.17 6.13
C THR A 109 -0.96 -13.65 6.12
N LEU A 110 -1.59 -13.10 7.15
CA LEU A 110 -1.36 -11.73 7.60
C LEU A 110 -0.12 -11.78 8.51
N HIS A 111 1.05 -11.64 7.90
CA HIS A 111 2.34 -11.95 8.54
C HIS A 111 2.92 -10.80 9.36
N ARG A 112 2.41 -9.59 9.16
CA ARG A 112 2.87 -8.39 9.86
C ARG A 112 1.68 -7.60 10.36
N VAL A 113 1.61 -7.40 11.67
CA VAL A 113 0.57 -6.61 12.34
C VAL A 113 1.26 -5.60 13.24
N VAL A 114 1.08 -4.33 12.93
CA VAL A 114 1.53 -3.22 13.77
C VAL A 114 0.29 -2.47 14.24
N SER A 115 0.02 -2.51 15.54
CA SER A 115 -1.11 -1.78 16.12
C SER A 115 -0.98 -0.29 15.83
N GLU A 116 -2.09 0.39 15.59
CA GLU A 116 -2.14 1.81 15.26
C GLU A 116 -1.30 2.17 14.01
N PHE A 117 -1.23 1.25 13.05
CA PHE A 117 -0.55 1.47 11.77
C PHE A 117 -1.18 0.67 10.62
N MET A 118 -0.88 -0.66 10.53
CA MET A 118 -1.41 -1.50 9.44
C MET A 118 -1.33 -3.00 9.72
N ILE A 119 -2.09 -3.77 8.95
CA ILE A 119 -2.08 -5.23 8.88
C ILE A 119 -1.66 -5.63 7.47
N GLN A 120 -0.53 -6.33 7.30
CA GLN A 120 0.04 -6.68 6.00
C GLN A 120 0.00 -8.19 5.76
N GLY A 121 -0.33 -8.56 4.52
CA GLY A 121 -0.39 -9.95 4.08
C GLY A 121 -0.04 -10.15 2.61
N GLY A 122 -0.22 -11.39 2.13
CA GLY A 122 -0.01 -11.73 0.72
C GLY A 122 1.43 -12.06 0.34
N SER A 123 2.38 -12.09 1.28
CA SER A 123 3.73 -12.60 1.01
C SER A 123 3.69 -14.08 0.58
N PRO A 124 4.49 -14.51 -0.40
CA PRO A 124 4.51 -15.89 -0.88
C PRO A 124 4.73 -16.93 0.24
N ASN A 125 5.66 -16.63 1.14
CA ASN A 125 6.10 -17.53 2.22
C ASN A 125 5.64 -17.08 3.61
N GLY A 126 4.92 -15.95 3.72
CA GLY A 126 4.50 -15.40 5.01
C GLY A 126 5.63 -14.78 5.83
N ASP A 127 6.74 -14.42 5.19
CA ASP A 127 7.93 -13.81 5.80
C ASP A 127 8.13 -12.33 5.42
N GLY A 128 7.23 -11.78 4.60
CA GLY A 128 7.31 -10.42 4.09
C GLY A 128 8.23 -10.26 2.88
N ALA A 129 8.96 -11.31 2.50
CA ALA A 129 9.90 -11.25 1.38
C ALA A 129 9.27 -11.71 0.07
N GLY A 130 9.76 -11.12 -1.04
CA GLY A 130 9.45 -11.53 -2.40
C GLY A 130 8.00 -11.31 -2.81
N GLY A 131 7.67 -11.87 -3.96
CA GLY A 131 6.37 -11.84 -4.59
C GLY A 131 6.45 -11.26 -5.98
N SER A 132 5.41 -11.55 -6.77
CA SER A 132 5.23 -11.02 -8.11
C SER A 132 3.80 -10.56 -8.28
N ASP A 133 3.54 -9.69 -9.23
CA ASP A 133 2.19 -9.38 -9.68
C ASP A 133 1.56 -10.57 -10.41
N SER A 134 0.34 -10.43 -10.85
CA SER A 134 -0.40 -11.49 -11.56
C SER A 134 0.22 -11.91 -12.90
N ASN A 135 1.14 -11.10 -13.45
CA ASN A 135 1.87 -11.35 -14.68
C ASN A 135 3.31 -11.83 -14.44
N GLY A 136 3.71 -12.06 -13.20
CA GLY A 136 5.04 -12.56 -12.83
C GLY A 136 6.12 -11.48 -12.72
N GLY A 137 5.73 -10.20 -12.69
CA GLY A 137 6.60 -9.03 -12.57
C GLY A 137 6.32 -8.17 -11.33
N GLU A 138 6.57 -6.90 -11.50
CA GLU A 138 6.27 -5.82 -10.56
C GLU A 138 5.71 -4.62 -11.32
N PHE A 139 5.05 -3.72 -10.63
CA PHE A 139 4.53 -2.48 -11.22
C PHE A 139 4.80 -1.27 -10.31
N LYS A 140 4.92 -0.09 -10.92
CA LYS A 140 5.15 1.16 -10.21
C LYS A 140 3.85 1.69 -9.57
N CYS A 141 3.99 2.64 -8.65
CA CYS A 141 2.85 3.20 -7.96
C CYS A 141 1.96 4.06 -8.89
N GLU A 142 0.66 3.80 -8.83
CA GLU A 142 -0.41 4.62 -9.40
C GLU A 142 -1.01 5.46 -8.27
N ILE A 143 -0.53 6.68 -8.11
CA ILE A 143 -1.02 7.57 -7.06
C ILE A 143 -2.19 8.41 -7.59
N ASN A 144 -3.31 8.39 -6.86
CA ASN A 144 -4.45 9.26 -7.13
C ASN A 144 -4.64 10.21 -5.95
N THR A 145 -4.67 11.53 -6.22
CA THR A 145 -4.72 12.55 -5.17
C THR A 145 -6.04 12.60 -4.38
N LYS A 146 -7.04 11.82 -4.77
CA LYS A 146 -8.30 11.67 -4.02
C LYS A 146 -8.36 10.41 -3.15
N MET A 147 -7.31 9.57 -3.21
CA MET A 147 -7.19 8.38 -2.39
C MET A 147 -6.26 8.66 -1.21
N ARG A 148 -6.69 8.29 -0.01
CA ARG A 148 -6.00 8.57 1.25
C ARG A 148 -5.88 7.31 2.09
N HIS A 149 -4.86 7.25 2.94
CA HIS A 149 -4.64 6.17 3.90
C HIS A 149 -5.50 6.34 5.16
N TYR A 150 -6.81 6.44 4.99
CA TYR A 150 -7.75 6.42 6.11
C TYR A 150 -7.81 5.04 6.77
N TYR A 151 -8.33 4.97 7.99
CA TYR A 151 -8.63 3.70 8.65
C TYR A 151 -9.47 2.80 7.72
N GLY A 152 -9.01 1.56 7.54
CA GLY A 152 -9.64 0.58 6.64
C GLY A 152 -9.25 0.71 5.17
N ALA A 153 -8.36 1.63 4.77
CA ALA A 153 -7.85 1.70 3.41
C ALA A 153 -7.07 0.43 3.03
N LEU A 154 -7.32 -0.10 1.83
CA LEU A 154 -6.58 -1.22 1.23
C LEU A 154 -5.50 -0.67 0.29
N CYS A 155 -4.26 -1.06 0.54
CA CYS A 155 -3.09 -0.49 -0.11
C CYS A 155 -2.10 -1.57 -0.52
N TYR A 156 -1.27 -1.31 -1.52
CA TYR A 156 -0.14 -2.19 -1.84
C TYR A 156 1.07 -1.89 -0.97
N ALA A 157 1.68 -2.96 -0.43
CA ALA A 157 2.99 -2.89 0.17
C ALA A 157 4.03 -2.79 -0.96
N SER A 158 4.77 -1.68 -0.95
CA SER A 158 5.75 -1.34 -1.98
C SER A 158 7.16 -1.44 -1.43
N ALA A 159 8.05 -1.93 -2.26
CA ALA A 159 9.48 -1.86 -2.02
C ALA A 159 10.10 -0.93 -3.06
N MET A 160 10.69 0.18 -2.62
CA MET A 160 11.32 1.16 -3.51
C MET A 160 10.40 1.64 -4.64
N GLY A 161 9.10 1.85 -4.33
CA GLY A 161 8.10 2.26 -5.32
C GLY A 161 7.64 1.15 -6.27
N SER A 162 8.06 -0.11 -6.06
CA SER A 162 7.61 -1.28 -6.82
C SER A 162 6.63 -2.12 -6.01
N ASN A 163 5.48 -2.42 -6.60
CA ASN A 163 4.40 -3.22 -6.02
C ASN A 163 4.38 -4.61 -6.65
N SER A 164 3.85 -5.59 -5.93
CA SER A 164 3.70 -6.96 -6.43
C SER A 164 2.39 -7.60 -5.94
N CYS A 165 2.46 -8.57 -5.05
CA CYS A 165 1.29 -9.30 -4.52
C CYS A 165 0.93 -8.92 -3.08
N GLN A 166 1.81 -8.23 -2.34
CA GLN A 166 1.59 -7.95 -0.94
C GLN A 166 0.75 -6.69 -0.75
N PHE A 167 -0.24 -6.78 0.11
CA PHE A 167 -1.14 -5.68 0.45
C PHE A 167 -1.14 -5.42 1.95
N TYR A 168 -1.62 -4.26 2.34
CA TYR A 168 -1.94 -3.97 3.73
C TYR A 168 -3.28 -3.24 3.86
N ILE A 169 -3.86 -3.36 5.06
CA ILE A 169 -5.05 -2.62 5.47
C ILE A 169 -4.66 -1.70 6.62
N VAL A 170 -4.96 -0.42 6.50
CA VAL A 170 -4.70 0.57 7.55
C VAL A 170 -5.56 0.28 8.77
N ASN A 171 -4.94 0.17 9.97
CA ASN A 171 -5.64 -0.11 11.22
C ASN A 171 -5.52 1.01 12.28
N GLU A 172 -4.95 2.18 11.89
CA GLU A 172 -4.90 3.36 12.74
C GLU A 172 -6.25 4.08 12.73
N LYS A 173 -6.94 4.06 13.86
CA LYS A 173 -8.26 4.69 14.03
C LYS A 173 -8.27 5.88 14.98
N ASN A 174 -7.12 6.20 15.58
CA ASN A 174 -7.03 7.40 16.39
C ASN A 174 -6.98 8.64 15.49
N PRO A 175 -7.55 9.77 15.95
CA PRO A 175 -7.48 11.01 15.20
C PRO A 175 -6.05 11.35 14.82
N ALA A 176 -5.80 11.52 13.52
CA ALA A 176 -4.49 11.94 13.04
C ALA A 176 -4.30 13.44 13.32
N SER A 177 -3.05 13.84 13.60
CA SER A 177 -2.66 15.25 13.58
C SER A 177 -2.87 15.82 12.17
N ASP A 178 -2.93 17.18 12.06
CA ASP A 178 -3.16 17.83 10.76
C ASP A 178 -2.29 17.23 9.65
N PRO A 179 -2.88 16.57 8.63
CA PRO A 179 -2.14 15.93 7.56
C PRO A 179 -1.26 16.90 6.78
N ALA A 180 -1.63 18.18 6.69
CA ALA A 180 -0.82 19.20 6.01
C ALA A 180 0.58 19.31 6.63
N VAL A 181 0.68 19.29 7.96
CA VAL A 181 1.96 19.35 8.67
C VAL A 181 2.79 18.11 8.39
N GLN A 182 2.15 16.93 8.32
CA GLN A 182 2.84 15.69 8.01
C GLN A 182 3.35 15.69 6.57
N TYR A 183 2.54 16.08 5.60
CA TYR A 183 2.95 16.12 4.19
C TYR A 183 4.13 17.07 3.98
N GLU A 184 4.08 18.29 4.52
CA GLU A 184 5.18 19.25 4.40
C GLU A 184 6.48 18.71 5.02
N MET A 185 6.40 18.13 6.20
CA MET A 185 7.54 17.59 6.92
C MET A 185 8.18 16.41 6.15
N TYR A 186 7.36 15.44 5.73
CA TYR A 186 7.87 14.24 5.05
C TYR A 186 8.30 14.54 3.61
N ALA A 187 7.59 15.42 2.87
CA ALA A 187 8.03 15.84 1.54
C ALA A 187 9.41 16.51 1.60
N SER A 188 9.62 17.41 2.56
CA SER A 188 10.93 18.05 2.77
C SER A 188 12.02 17.03 3.12
N TYR A 189 11.73 16.06 3.98
CA TYR A 189 12.67 15.00 4.32
C TYR A 189 13.03 14.14 3.10
N TYR A 190 12.03 13.70 2.33
CA TYR A 190 12.26 12.88 1.14
C TYR A 190 12.99 13.64 0.04
N ARG A 191 12.67 14.93 -0.16
CA ARG A 191 13.40 15.79 -1.10
C ARG A 191 14.89 15.88 -0.75
N SER A 192 15.18 16.16 0.53
CA SER A 192 16.57 16.20 1.01
C SER A 192 17.29 14.87 0.86
N SER A 193 16.60 13.75 1.09
CA SER A 193 17.17 12.41 0.89
C SER A 193 17.46 12.14 -0.59
N SER A 194 16.54 12.49 -1.50
CA SER A 194 16.75 12.36 -2.95
C SER A 194 17.99 13.14 -3.41
N GLU A 195 18.13 14.39 -2.96
CA GLU A 195 19.29 15.23 -3.27
C GLU A 195 20.61 14.63 -2.74
N GLU A 196 20.59 14.07 -1.51
CA GLU A 196 21.76 13.42 -0.92
C GLU A 196 22.19 12.19 -1.72
N TYR A 197 21.25 11.30 -2.10
CA TYR A 197 21.54 10.11 -2.91
C TYR A 197 22.04 10.51 -4.32
N THR A 198 21.43 11.52 -4.95
CA THR A 198 21.90 12.06 -6.24
C THR A 198 23.34 12.60 -6.13
N LYS A 199 23.68 13.26 -5.03
CA LYS A 199 25.05 13.74 -4.81
C LYS A 199 26.03 12.59 -4.60
N MET A 200 25.66 11.58 -3.79
CA MET A 200 26.51 10.39 -3.59
C MET A 200 26.72 9.61 -4.89
N GLN A 201 25.74 9.55 -5.77
CA GLN A 201 25.81 8.89 -7.07
C GLN A 201 26.95 9.45 -7.94
N SER A 202 27.23 10.76 -7.85
CA SER A 202 28.29 11.41 -8.64
C SER A 202 29.70 10.93 -8.33
N ASP A 203 29.91 10.20 -7.25
CA ASP A 203 31.20 9.63 -6.86
C ASP A 203 31.47 8.27 -7.54
N TYR A 204 30.53 7.73 -8.29
CA TYR A 204 30.60 6.40 -8.92
C TYR A 204 30.50 6.49 -10.45
N GLU A 205 31.06 5.50 -11.13
CA GLU A 205 31.00 5.39 -12.61
C GLU A 205 29.59 5.00 -13.05
N GLU A 206 29.07 5.70 -14.07
CA GLU A 206 27.76 5.42 -14.66
C GLU A 206 27.68 3.96 -15.14
N GLY A 207 26.60 3.25 -14.76
CA GLY A 207 26.40 1.83 -15.03
C GLY A 207 27.09 0.88 -14.05
N SER A 208 27.80 1.39 -13.02
CA SER A 208 28.23 0.56 -11.89
C SER A 208 27.03 0.19 -10.99
N TYR A 209 27.15 -0.91 -10.25
CA TYR A 209 26.12 -1.34 -9.29
C TYR A 209 25.80 -0.23 -8.26
N GLU A 210 26.83 0.42 -7.73
CA GLU A 210 26.69 1.50 -6.74
C GLU A 210 25.98 2.72 -7.34
N TYR A 211 26.30 3.06 -8.59
CA TYR A 211 25.64 4.16 -9.32
C TYR A 211 24.14 3.88 -9.49
N GLU A 212 23.77 2.71 -10.02
CA GLU A 212 22.38 2.32 -10.23
C GLU A 212 21.62 2.18 -8.90
N PHE A 213 22.25 1.63 -7.87
CA PHE A 213 21.67 1.54 -6.53
C PHE A 213 21.30 2.92 -5.97
N LEU A 214 22.23 3.88 -6.02
CA LEU A 214 22.02 5.23 -5.52
C LEU A 214 20.98 5.99 -6.37
N GLN A 215 20.97 5.74 -7.70
CA GLN A 215 19.97 6.29 -8.60
C GLN A 215 18.55 5.83 -8.22
N ASN A 216 18.37 4.54 -7.96
CA ASN A 216 17.07 4.00 -7.58
C ASN A 216 16.57 4.60 -6.24
N TYR A 217 17.47 4.83 -5.28
CA TYR A 217 17.11 5.50 -4.02
C TYR A 217 16.77 6.98 -4.23
N ALA A 218 17.54 7.70 -5.03
CA ALA A 218 17.26 9.10 -5.36
C ALA A 218 15.89 9.24 -6.03
N GLU A 219 15.59 8.38 -7.01
CA GLU A 219 14.29 8.33 -7.70
C GLU A 219 13.15 7.99 -6.74
N TYR A 220 13.30 6.96 -5.91
CA TYR A 220 12.28 6.57 -4.94
C TYR A 220 11.92 7.72 -4.00
N TYR A 221 12.90 8.37 -3.40
CA TYR A 221 12.65 9.50 -2.50
C TYR A 221 12.12 10.73 -3.24
N GLY A 222 12.57 10.98 -4.46
CA GLY A 222 12.03 12.04 -5.31
C GLY A 222 10.54 11.83 -5.59
N ASN A 223 10.17 10.66 -6.05
CA ASN A 223 8.78 10.29 -6.32
C ASN A 223 7.88 10.38 -5.06
N ALA A 224 8.38 9.93 -3.91
CA ALA A 224 7.65 10.04 -2.65
C ALA A 224 7.44 11.51 -2.23
N ALA A 225 8.42 12.38 -2.46
CA ALA A 225 8.29 13.81 -2.20
C ALA A 225 7.24 14.45 -3.15
N ASP A 226 7.32 14.16 -4.46
CA ASP A 226 6.36 14.65 -5.46
C ASP A 226 4.94 14.22 -5.15
N GLY A 227 4.77 12.96 -4.74
CA GLY A 227 3.47 12.44 -4.30
C GLY A 227 2.89 13.19 -3.11
N LEU A 228 3.69 13.41 -2.05
CA LEU A 228 3.25 14.16 -0.87
C LEU A 228 2.95 15.64 -1.19
N GLU A 229 3.75 16.27 -2.05
CA GLU A 229 3.49 17.64 -2.51
C GLU A 229 2.17 17.72 -3.28
N ALA A 230 1.86 16.75 -4.15
CA ALA A 230 0.57 16.66 -4.84
C ALA A 230 -0.58 16.45 -3.85
N MET A 231 -0.40 15.60 -2.82
CA MET A 231 -1.39 15.42 -1.76
C MET A 231 -1.63 16.71 -0.95
N TYR A 232 -0.57 17.46 -0.67
CA TYR A 232 -0.68 18.77 -0.01
C TYR A 232 -1.46 19.77 -0.87
N ASN A 233 -1.13 19.89 -2.15
CA ASN A 233 -1.74 20.83 -3.08
C ASN A 233 -3.23 20.55 -3.34
N THR A 234 -3.65 19.29 -3.20
CA THR A 234 -5.06 18.84 -3.39
C THR A 234 -5.81 18.68 -2.07
N MET A 235 -5.24 19.16 -0.95
CA MET A 235 -5.88 19.06 0.36
C MET A 235 -7.14 19.90 0.46
N SER A 236 -8.23 19.28 0.95
CA SER A 236 -9.48 19.96 1.27
C SER A 236 -9.75 19.91 2.78
N GLU A 237 -10.65 20.75 3.26
CA GLU A 237 -11.12 20.69 4.66
C GLU A 237 -11.80 19.34 4.96
N GLN A 238 -12.42 18.71 3.96
CA GLN A 238 -13.02 17.38 4.13
C GLN A 238 -11.95 16.30 4.39
N VAL A 239 -10.80 16.36 3.71
CA VAL A 239 -9.66 15.46 3.97
C VAL A 239 -9.16 15.60 5.40
N LYS A 240 -9.02 16.84 5.89
CA LYS A 240 -8.60 17.10 7.28
C LYS A 240 -9.63 16.56 8.29
N THR A 241 -10.91 16.82 8.03
CA THR A 241 -12.02 16.34 8.86
C THR A 241 -12.02 14.81 8.91
N ASN A 242 -11.86 14.13 7.78
CA ASN A 242 -11.80 12.67 7.75
C ASN A 242 -10.66 12.13 8.61
N TYR A 243 -9.44 12.65 8.46
CA TYR A 243 -8.32 12.18 9.29
C TYR A 243 -8.54 12.45 10.78
N ALA A 244 -9.22 13.54 11.12
CA ALA A 244 -9.56 13.87 12.51
C ALA A 244 -10.69 12.99 13.08
N GLU A 245 -11.60 12.47 12.25
CA GLU A 245 -12.76 11.69 12.68
C GLU A 245 -12.55 10.19 12.59
N VAL A 246 -11.96 9.70 11.49
CA VAL A 246 -11.84 8.25 11.24
C VAL A 246 -10.43 7.72 11.47
N GLY A 247 -9.43 8.58 11.59
CA GLY A 247 -8.03 8.19 11.72
C GLY A 247 -7.37 7.86 10.37
N GLY A 248 -6.19 7.28 10.45
CA GLY A 248 -5.38 6.90 9.29
C GLY A 248 -3.93 7.33 9.41
N VAL A 249 -3.16 7.10 8.35
CA VAL A 249 -1.71 7.31 8.32
C VAL A 249 -1.30 8.22 7.16
N PRO A 250 -1.54 9.54 7.28
CA PRO A 250 -1.36 10.50 6.19
C PRO A 250 0.07 10.54 5.63
N PHE A 251 1.08 10.20 6.42
CA PHE A 251 2.48 10.20 5.96
C PHE A 251 2.79 9.13 4.89
N LEU A 252 1.87 8.19 4.62
CA LEU A 252 1.99 7.22 3.52
C LEU A 252 1.33 7.72 2.22
N ASP A 253 0.51 8.77 2.29
CA ASP A 253 -0.13 9.34 1.12
C ASP A 253 0.91 9.80 0.10
N GLY A 254 0.61 9.61 -1.18
CA GLY A 254 1.52 9.98 -2.26
C GLY A 254 2.72 9.04 -2.47
N GLY A 255 3.01 8.14 -1.53
CA GLY A 255 4.11 7.18 -1.65
C GLY A 255 3.67 5.74 -1.90
N TYR A 256 2.41 5.42 -1.57
CA TYR A 256 1.85 4.06 -1.68
C TYR A 256 0.50 4.09 -2.36
N VAL A 257 0.21 3.04 -3.15
CA VAL A 257 -1.06 2.93 -3.88
C VAL A 257 -2.18 2.58 -2.92
N VAL A 258 -3.19 3.44 -2.83
CA VAL A 258 -4.49 3.14 -2.20
C VAL A 258 -5.45 2.75 -3.30
N PHE A 259 -6.01 1.54 -3.25
CA PHE A 259 -6.86 1.02 -4.32
C PHE A 259 -8.20 0.45 -3.82
N GLY A 260 -8.45 0.52 -2.50
CA GLY A 260 -9.70 0.10 -1.90
C GLY A 260 -9.96 0.75 -0.55
N GLN A 261 -11.22 0.64 -0.08
CA GLN A 261 -11.64 1.12 1.24
C GLN A 261 -12.60 0.11 1.87
N THR A 262 -12.35 -0.25 3.11
CA THR A 262 -13.26 -1.11 3.90
C THR A 262 -14.60 -0.41 4.07
N VAL A 263 -15.68 -1.16 3.85
CA VAL A 263 -17.08 -0.72 4.02
C VAL A 263 -17.80 -1.53 5.10
N GLU A 264 -17.37 -2.76 5.36
CA GLU A 264 -17.89 -3.63 6.44
C GLU A 264 -16.76 -4.50 7.00
N GLY A 265 -16.85 -4.92 8.27
CA GLY A 265 -15.86 -5.79 8.91
C GLY A 265 -14.75 -5.03 9.63
N PHE A 266 -14.97 -3.77 9.99
CA PHE A 266 -14.02 -2.99 10.78
C PHE A 266 -13.69 -3.64 12.13
N GLU A 267 -14.66 -4.34 12.75
CA GLU A 267 -14.44 -5.10 13.98
C GLU A 267 -13.50 -6.30 13.78
N VAL A 268 -13.37 -6.80 12.54
CA VAL A 268 -12.38 -7.84 12.20
C VAL A 268 -10.99 -7.23 12.15
N ILE A 269 -10.83 -6.05 11.55
CA ILE A 269 -9.58 -5.28 11.55
C ILE A 269 -9.13 -5.01 12.98
N ASP A 270 -10.04 -4.53 13.84
CA ASP A 270 -9.76 -4.25 15.26
C ASP A 270 -9.30 -5.49 16.02
N LYS A 271 -9.96 -6.63 15.81
CA LYS A 271 -9.56 -7.91 16.45
C LYS A 271 -8.17 -8.37 16.00
N ILE A 272 -7.85 -8.20 14.74
CA ILE A 272 -6.52 -8.56 14.21
C ILE A 272 -5.47 -7.58 14.72
N SER A 273 -5.77 -6.28 14.77
CA SER A 273 -4.87 -5.24 15.30
C SER A 273 -4.47 -5.46 16.76
N ALA A 274 -5.32 -6.14 17.52
CA ALA A 274 -5.13 -6.38 18.96
C ALA A 274 -4.46 -7.72 19.30
N VAL A 275 -3.94 -8.47 18.33
CA VAL A 275 -3.27 -9.74 18.60
C VAL A 275 -1.91 -9.55 19.25
N ASP A 276 -1.47 -10.52 20.02
CA ASP A 276 -0.10 -10.57 20.51
C ASP A 276 0.89 -10.76 19.33
N VAL A 277 1.94 -9.95 19.33
CA VAL A 277 3.02 -10.01 18.33
C VAL A 277 4.38 -10.27 18.99
N THR A 278 5.33 -10.73 18.20
CA THR A 278 6.72 -10.94 18.57
C THR A 278 7.64 -10.33 17.52
N MET A 279 8.94 -10.27 17.82
CA MET A 279 9.94 -9.77 16.89
C MET A 279 9.94 -10.58 15.60
N ASN A 280 9.89 -9.90 14.47
CA ASN A 280 10.12 -10.49 13.15
C ASN A 280 11.61 -10.59 12.84
N GLY A 281 11.98 -11.16 11.68
CA GLY A 281 13.36 -11.31 11.23
C GLY A 281 14.11 -9.98 11.00
N ALA A 282 13.40 -8.86 10.89
CA ALA A 282 13.97 -7.52 10.73
C ALA A 282 14.12 -6.76 12.07
N GLY A 283 13.73 -7.36 13.20
CA GLY A 283 13.80 -6.73 14.52
C GLY A 283 12.66 -5.76 14.83
N GLU A 284 11.50 -5.93 14.15
CA GLU A 284 10.27 -5.21 14.42
C GLU A 284 9.30 -6.11 15.22
N GLU A 285 8.66 -5.60 16.25
CA GLU A 285 7.62 -6.29 17.00
C GLU A 285 6.30 -6.26 16.22
N SER A 286 6.11 -7.21 15.31
CA SER A 286 5.00 -7.20 14.35
C SER A 286 4.56 -8.58 13.85
N SER A 287 5.30 -9.64 14.15
CA SER A 287 4.94 -11.00 13.75
C SER A 287 3.88 -11.56 14.70
N PRO A 288 2.65 -11.89 14.24
CA PRO A 288 1.63 -12.48 15.09
C PRO A 288 2.11 -13.76 15.78
N VAL A 289 1.96 -13.86 17.11
CA VAL A 289 2.32 -15.07 17.89
C VAL A 289 1.53 -16.30 17.41
N LYS A 290 0.29 -16.08 16.99
CA LYS A 290 -0.55 -17.11 16.35
C LYS A 290 -0.76 -16.71 14.90
N GLU A 291 -0.48 -17.64 13.98
CA GLU A 291 -0.69 -17.42 12.57
C GLU A 291 -2.13 -16.97 12.26
N ILE A 292 -2.25 -15.92 11.48
CA ILE A 292 -3.52 -15.37 11.01
C ILE A 292 -3.60 -15.68 9.51
N THR A 293 -4.51 -16.58 9.15
CA THR A 293 -4.63 -17.10 7.78
C THR A 293 -5.77 -16.42 7.05
N ILE A 294 -5.51 -15.98 5.82
CA ILE A 294 -6.53 -15.61 4.84
C ILE A 294 -7.14 -16.92 4.33
N GLU A 295 -8.40 -17.18 4.67
CA GLU A 295 -9.09 -18.39 4.18
C GLU A 295 -9.37 -18.28 2.69
N LYS A 296 -9.82 -17.10 2.25
CA LYS A 296 -10.13 -16.81 0.86
C LYS A 296 -10.30 -15.31 0.62
N VAL A 297 -9.99 -14.89 -0.61
CA VAL A 297 -10.40 -13.56 -1.14
C VAL A 297 -11.41 -13.78 -2.28
N VAL A 298 -12.61 -13.21 -2.14
CA VAL A 298 -13.68 -13.35 -3.14
C VAL A 298 -14.01 -11.99 -3.73
N ILE A 299 -13.97 -11.88 -5.05
CA ILE A 299 -14.36 -10.68 -5.79
C ILE A 299 -15.84 -10.75 -6.15
N ARG A 300 -16.55 -9.65 -5.99
CA ARG A 300 -17.98 -9.51 -6.22
C ARG A 300 -18.30 -8.18 -6.91
N ILE A 301 -19.47 -8.12 -7.52
CA ILE A 301 -20.09 -6.88 -8.00
C ILE A 301 -21.33 -6.64 -7.14
N ALA A 302 -21.51 -5.39 -6.69
CA ALA A 302 -22.68 -4.99 -5.91
C ALA A 302 -23.94 -4.98 -6.80
N GLU A 303 -25.06 -5.50 -6.28
CA GLU A 303 -26.36 -5.59 -6.97
C GLU A 303 -27.13 -4.27 -6.91
#